data_47ef7c32aba16b3be21063516b97f7b0
#
_entry.id   47ef7c32aba16b3be21063516b97f7b0
#
_cell.length_a   1.000
_cell.length_b   1.000
_cell.length_c   1.000
_cell.angle_alpha   90.00
_cell.angle_beta   90.00
_cell.angle_gamma   90.00
#
_symmetry.space_group_name_H-M   'P 1'
#
loop_
_entity.id
_entity.type
_entity.pdbx_description
1 polymer ?
#
loop_
_entity_poly.entity_id
_entity_poly.type
_entity_poly.pdbx_seq_one_letter_code
_entity_poly.pdbx_strand_id
1 'polypeptide(L)'
;MSACKTLVRSSISFFQFQTRSSYRRSFYFHISSNFSSFRPLPLLSLNPAFRIEPCRDPSRRYGSTQGAISLETSEEMAVPRVAAESPGEKSKDTVEELLYNKDDVSKLMKMERRPDTEGLGHQERWFPYLDKVKAGSMYLSSLEILEAVTPYIMDSRKERFRHAVKNRTYSVCLVVEGLSDFGNVSATFRSADALGIQSVHVVACDSSKRYRENRHVSMGAEKWLDIELWDSVHECFKVLKSRGYRIATTHLGMDTVSVYDMDWSCPTAIVVGNELRGISDEALGSSDLHCSIPMKGMVDSFNVSVAAGLLMHHAVCDRTSRLGCHGDLSSEESRILLAEFSLRHNDNAIRIAQEYAERKIAELKSKL
;
A
#
# COMPACT_ATOMS: atom_id res chain seq x y z
N MET A 1 59.65 -26.38 6.27
CA MET A 1 60.07 -26.64 4.90
C MET A 1 58.90 -26.59 3.98
N SER A 2 59.00 -25.63 3.18
CA SER A 2 58.64 -25.39 1.79
C SER A 2 57.12 -25.28 1.45
N ALA A 3 56.81 -24.09 1.10
CA ALA A 3 55.56 -23.64 0.48
C ALA A 3 55.43 -24.15 -0.96
N CYS A 4 54.20 -24.34 -1.41
CA CYS A 4 53.89 -24.29 -2.82
C CYS A 4 52.60 -23.49 -3.03
N LYS A 5 52.74 -22.29 -3.62
CA LYS A 5 51.68 -21.45 -4.12
C LYS A 5 51.30 -21.90 -5.52
N THR A 6 50.04 -22.22 -5.76
CA THR A 6 49.53 -22.44 -7.11
C THR A 6 48.58 -21.32 -7.47
N LEU A 7 49.02 -20.49 -8.40
CA LEU A 7 48.23 -19.46 -9.09
C LEU A 7 47.36 -20.13 -10.17
N VAL A 8 46.05 -19.94 -10.12
CA VAL A 8 45.16 -20.29 -11.23
C VAL A 8 44.85 -19.00 -12.00
N ARG A 9 45.34 -18.94 -13.23
CA ARG A 9 44.98 -17.92 -14.23
C ARG A 9 43.66 -18.32 -14.85
N SER A 10 42.66 -17.46 -14.77
CA SER A 10 41.42 -17.55 -15.56
C SER A 10 41.61 -16.82 -16.89
N SER A 11 41.43 -17.58 -17.98
CA SER A 11 41.49 -17.09 -19.36
C SER A 11 40.18 -16.42 -19.75
N ILE A 12 40.24 -15.17 -20.16
CA ILE A 12 39.13 -14.43 -20.75
C ILE A 12 39.14 -14.73 -22.25
N SER A 13 38.08 -15.39 -22.74
CA SER A 13 37.88 -15.61 -24.18
C SER A 13 37.10 -14.43 -24.76
N PHE A 14 37.76 -13.69 -25.63
CA PHE A 14 37.13 -12.67 -26.51
C PHE A 14 36.43 -13.37 -27.66
N PHE A 15 35.12 -13.21 -27.75
CA PHE A 15 34.37 -13.52 -28.97
C PHE A 15 34.25 -12.27 -29.85
N GLN A 16 34.95 -12.28 -30.98
CA GLN A 16 34.75 -11.34 -32.07
C GLN A 16 33.50 -11.73 -32.86
N PHE A 17 32.52 -10.87 -32.92
CA PHE A 17 31.42 -10.97 -33.88
C PHE A 17 31.79 -10.18 -35.15
N GLN A 18 31.92 -10.89 -36.25
CA GLN A 18 32.05 -10.34 -37.61
C GLN A 18 30.65 -9.88 -38.07
N THR A 19 30.56 -8.61 -38.43
CA THR A 19 29.44 -8.07 -39.16
C THR A 19 29.44 -8.51 -40.62
N ARG A 20 28.40 -9.17 -41.09
CA ARG A 20 28.10 -9.32 -42.53
C ARG A 20 26.95 -8.38 -42.88
N SER A 21 27.31 -7.44 -43.76
CA SER A 21 26.42 -6.57 -44.53
C SER A 21 25.67 -7.38 -45.57
N SER A 22 24.42 -7.04 -45.76
CA SER A 22 23.70 -6.81 -47.04
C SER A 22 22.27 -7.34 -46.99
N TYR A 23 21.31 -6.46 -47.12
CA TYR A 23 20.39 -6.35 -48.24
C TYR A 23 19.42 -5.18 -48.05
N ARG A 24 19.55 -4.15 -48.90
CA ARG A 24 18.56 -3.10 -49.09
C ARG A 24 17.37 -3.71 -49.84
N ARG A 25 16.15 -3.53 -49.33
CA ARG A 25 14.94 -3.47 -50.16
C ARG A 25 14.13 -2.21 -49.81
N SER A 26 14.12 -1.32 -50.80
CA SER A 26 13.28 -0.12 -50.84
C SER A 26 11.84 -0.54 -51.13
N PHE A 27 10.91 -0.18 -50.27
CA PHE A 27 9.49 -0.17 -50.60
C PHE A 27 9.00 1.26 -50.63
N TYR A 28 8.67 1.72 -51.86
CA TYR A 28 7.95 2.95 -52.07
C TYR A 28 6.46 2.70 -51.81
N PHE A 29 5.88 3.45 -50.87
CA PHE A 29 4.44 3.58 -50.77
C PHE A 29 4.02 4.92 -51.40
N HIS A 30 3.18 4.87 -52.43
CA HIS A 30 2.46 5.99 -53.00
C HIS A 30 1.40 6.46 -51.99
N ILE A 31 1.49 7.70 -51.52
CA ILE A 31 0.39 8.36 -50.82
C ILE A 31 -0.30 9.28 -51.78
N SER A 32 -1.54 8.93 -52.10
CA SER A 32 -2.48 9.75 -52.87
C SER A 32 -3.00 10.86 -51.97
N SER A 33 -2.79 12.10 -52.37
CA SER A 33 -3.28 13.32 -51.74
C SER A 33 -4.74 13.56 -52.10
N ASN A 34 -5.62 13.58 -51.07
CA ASN A 34 -6.91 14.25 -51.21
C ASN A 34 -6.96 15.37 -50.15
N PHE A 35 -6.81 16.60 -50.65
CA PHE A 35 -7.08 17.84 -49.93
C PHE A 35 -8.59 18.08 -49.87
N SER A 36 -9.17 18.22 -48.69
CA SER A 36 -10.41 18.95 -48.50
C SER A 36 -10.24 19.92 -47.33
N SER A 37 -10.54 21.14 -47.63
CA SER A 37 -10.46 22.40 -46.91
C SER A 37 -10.92 22.38 -45.45
N PHE A 38 -10.03 22.79 -44.53
CA PHE A 38 -10.40 23.29 -43.20
C PHE A 38 -10.12 24.79 -43.12
N ARG A 39 -11.14 25.55 -42.72
CA ARG A 39 -11.04 26.98 -42.42
C ARG A 39 -10.34 27.20 -41.10
N PRO A 40 -9.49 28.22 -40.91
CA PRO A 40 -8.87 28.52 -39.68
C PRO A 40 -9.82 29.29 -38.74
N LEU A 41 -9.87 28.89 -37.47
CA LEU A 41 -10.48 29.63 -36.37
C LEU A 41 -9.54 30.75 -35.86
N PRO A 42 -10.06 31.89 -35.37
CA PRO A 42 -9.26 33.05 -35.00
C PRO A 42 -8.45 32.85 -33.73
N LEU A 43 -7.19 33.30 -33.78
CA LEU A 43 -6.24 33.40 -32.69
C LEU A 43 -6.76 34.40 -31.62
N LEU A 44 -6.99 33.93 -30.41
CA LEU A 44 -7.13 34.77 -29.23
C LEU A 44 -5.74 35.23 -28.78
N SER A 45 -5.57 36.55 -28.73
CA SER A 45 -4.37 37.22 -28.25
C SER A 45 -4.08 36.94 -26.80
N LEU A 46 -2.91 36.34 -26.52
CA LEU A 46 -2.33 36.25 -25.18
C LEU A 46 -1.53 37.52 -24.89
N ASN A 47 -1.89 38.19 -23.82
CA ASN A 47 -1.16 39.35 -23.26
C ASN A 47 0.23 38.91 -22.75
N PRO A 48 1.30 39.61 -23.05
CA PRO A 48 2.62 39.33 -22.52
C PRO A 48 2.89 40.20 -21.29
N ALA A 49 2.73 39.66 -20.08
CA ALA A 49 3.24 40.31 -18.87
C ALA A 49 3.58 39.27 -17.80
N PHE A 50 4.68 38.54 -17.98
CA PHE A 50 5.46 38.01 -16.87
C PHE A 50 6.94 38.15 -17.18
N ARG A 51 7.53 39.21 -16.61
CA ARG A 51 8.95 39.50 -16.64
C ARG A 51 9.61 38.66 -15.54
N ILE A 52 10.43 37.68 -15.93
CA ILE A 52 11.28 36.93 -15.00
C ILE A 52 12.53 37.74 -14.76
N GLU A 53 12.69 38.24 -13.55
CA GLU A 53 13.97 38.83 -13.09
C GLU A 53 14.91 37.71 -12.65
N PRO A 54 16.22 37.80 -12.95
CA PRO A 54 17.20 36.81 -12.51
C PRO A 54 17.53 36.97 -11.03
N CYS A 55 17.41 35.90 -10.26
CA CYS A 55 17.86 35.83 -8.87
C CYS A 55 19.36 36.10 -8.75
N ARG A 56 19.70 37.14 -8.06
CA ARG A 56 21.07 37.43 -7.57
C ARG A 56 21.37 36.55 -6.36
N ASP A 57 22.48 35.86 -6.43
CA ASP A 57 23.10 35.11 -5.34
C ASP A 57 23.52 36.05 -4.19
N PRO A 58 23.18 35.78 -2.94
CA PRO A 58 23.92 36.26 -1.80
C PRO A 58 24.49 35.15 -0.96
N SER A 59 25.78 34.94 -1.06
CA SER A 59 26.60 34.34 -0.02
C SER A 59 26.24 34.87 1.37
N ARG A 60 25.62 34.06 2.24
CA ARG A 60 25.46 34.37 3.66
C ARG A 60 25.87 33.18 4.54
N ARG A 61 26.83 33.57 5.39
CA ARG A 61 27.44 32.82 6.49
C ARG A 61 26.35 32.23 7.43
N TYR A 62 26.55 31.00 7.82
CA TYR A 62 25.85 30.40 8.95
C TYR A 62 26.24 31.09 10.25
N GLY A 63 25.28 31.76 10.85
CA GLY A 63 25.35 32.24 12.23
C GLY A 63 24.18 31.58 12.99
N SER A 64 24.52 30.84 14.04
CA SER A 64 23.54 30.23 14.94
C SER A 64 22.90 31.33 15.79
N THR A 65 21.58 31.46 15.73
CA THR A 65 20.80 32.16 16.76
C THR A 65 19.56 31.31 17.08
N GLN A 66 19.54 30.84 18.31
CA GLN A 66 18.36 30.30 18.97
C GLN A 66 17.31 31.41 19.04
N GLY A 67 16.18 31.19 18.40
CA GLY A 67 14.99 32.01 18.53
C GLY A 67 13.82 31.11 18.90
N ALA A 68 13.47 31.09 20.17
CA ALA A 68 12.28 30.44 20.67
C ALA A 68 11.05 31.21 20.19
N ILE A 69 10.20 30.59 19.40
CA ILE A 69 8.85 31.08 19.13
C ILE A 69 7.93 30.40 20.14
N SER A 70 7.45 31.19 21.10
CA SER A 70 6.40 30.83 22.03
C SER A 70 5.08 30.67 21.26
N LEU A 71 4.56 29.44 21.16
CA LEU A 71 3.19 29.16 20.79
C LEU A 71 2.34 29.21 22.05
N GLU A 72 1.33 30.03 22.04
CA GLU A 72 0.34 30.16 23.10
C GLU A 72 -0.37 28.82 23.35
N THR A 73 -0.29 28.38 24.61
CA THR A 73 -0.93 27.18 25.11
C THR A 73 -2.41 27.48 25.33
N SER A 74 -3.28 26.87 24.52
CA SER A 74 -4.67 26.69 24.88
C SER A 74 -4.75 25.57 25.93
N GLU A 75 -5.44 25.85 27.02
CA GLU A 75 -5.64 25.01 28.19
C GLU A 75 -6.23 23.63 27.83
N GLU A 76 -5.44 22.60 27.96
CA GLU A 76 -5.91 21.21 27.97
C GLU A 76 -6.37 20.84 29.38
N MET A 77 -7.64 20.51 29.51
CA MET A 77 -8.21 19.92 30.73
C MET A 77 -7.51 18.62 31.07
N ALA A 78 -6.95 18.53 32.23
CA ALA A 78 -6.20 17.43 32.79
C ALA A 78 -7.04 16.15 32.84
N VAL A 79 -6.66 15.16 32.02
CA VAL A 79 -7.06 13.76 32.17
C VAL A 79 -6.12 13.12 33.22
N PRO A 80 -6.62 12.30 34.15
CA PRO A 80 -5.78 11.70 35.19
C PRO A 80 -4.65 10.85 34.61
N ARG A 81 -3.43 11.15 35.01
CA ARG A 81 -2.23 10.37 34.69
C ARG A 81 -2.39 8.93 35.25
N VAL A 82 -2.51 7.99 34.33
CA VAL A 82 -2.28 6.58 34.64
C VAL A 82 -0.80 6.39 34.94
N ALA A 83 -0.54 5.56 35.92
CA ALA A 83 0.74 5.34 36.58
C ALA A 83 1.93 5.19 35.64
N ALA A 84 3.07 5.76 36.06
CA ALA A 84 4.36 5.64 35.44
C ALA A 84 4.78 4.18 35.25
N GLU A 85 4.98 3.77 34.02
CA GLU A 85 5.62 2.50 33.68
C GLU A 85 7.08 2.53 34.12
N SER A 86 7.53 1.44 34.69
CA SER A 86 8.90 1.26 35.19
C SER A 86 9.93 1.36 34.05
N PRO A 87 11.10 1.98 34.26
CA PRO A 87 12.14 2.11 33.25
C PRO A 87 12.90 0.79 33.12
N GLY A 88 12.52 -0.05 32.11
CA GLY A 88 13.24 -1.31 31.91
C GLY A 88 12.82 -2.16 30.70
N GLU A 89 11.62 -2.08 30.21
CA GLU A 89 11.23 -2.83 29.01
C GLU A 89 11.44 -1.99 27.74
N LYS A 90 12.40 -2.43 26.91
CA LYS A 90 12.50 -1.95 25.53
C LYS A 90 11.22 -2.36 24.82
N SER A 91 10.27 -1.43 24.63
CA SER A 91 9.05 -1.72 23.88
C SER A 91 9.42 -2.14 22.47
N LYS A 92 8.96 -3.32 22.03
CA LYS A 92 9.15 -3.85 20.69
C LYS A 92 8.51 -2.92 19.66
N ASP A 93 9.04 -2.94 18.43
CA ASP A 93 8.38 -2.28 17.30
C ASP A 93 6.98 -2.88 17.12
N THR A 94 5.96 -2.04 16.99
CA THR A 94 4.57 -2.49 16.85
C THR A 94 4.38 -3.37 15.60
N VAL A 95 5.09 -3.08 14.51
CA VAL A 95 5.04 -3.89 13.29
C VAL A 95 5.75 -5.22 13.48
N GLU A 96 6.89 -5.24 14.19
CA GLU A 96 7.58 -6.47 14.54
C GLU A 96 6.67 -7.39 15.38
N GLU A 97 6.04 -6.86 16.42
CA GLU A 97 5.12 -7.60 17.27
C GLU A 97 3.93 -8.15 16.48
N LEU A 98 3.35 -7.33 15.59
CA LEU A 98 2.28 -7.73 14.71
C LEU A 98 2.66 -8.92 13.80
N LEU A 99 3.86 -8.90 13.21
CA LEU A 99 4.29 -9.93 12.27
C LEU A 99 4.73 -11.23 12.96
N TYR A 100 5.21 -11.16 14.21
CA TYR A 100 5.55 -12.36 14.99
C TYR A 100 4.32 -13.06 15.57
N ASN A 101 3.26 -12.32 15.80
CA ASN A 101 2.08 -12.86 16.49
C ASN A 101 0.91 -12.94 15.50
N LYS A 102 0.87 -14.03 14.71
CA LYS A 102 -0.18 -14.27 13.69
C LYS A 102 -1.60 -14.12 14.24
N ASP A 103 -1.82 -14.49 15.51
CA ASP A 103 -3.12 -14.34 16.16
C ASP A 103 -3.50 -12.87 16.35
N ASP A 104 -2.53 -11.98 16.54
CA ASP A 104 -2.80 -10.56 16.75
C ASP A 104 -3.20 -9.85 15.45
N VAL A 105 -2.68 -10.29 14.30
CA VAL A 105 -3.11 -9.78 12.98
C VAL A 105 -4.59 -10.05 12.76
N SER A 106 -5.05 -11.27 13.05
CA SER A 106 -6.48 -11.63 12.94
C SER A 106 -7.36 -10.83 13.91
N LYS A 107 -6.83 -10.43 15.05
CA LYS A 107 -7.54 -9.62 16.06
C LYS A 107 -7.70 -8.15 15.65
N LEU A 108 -6.90 -7.63 14.70
CA LEU A 108 -7.09 -6.28 14.18
C LEU A 108 -8.42 -6.15 13.42
N MET A 109 -8.78 -7.15 12.64
CA MET A 109 -10.02 -7.18 11.87
C MET A 109 -11.18 -7.64 12.76
N LYS A 110 -12.19 -6.82 12.95
CA LYS A 110 -13.30 -7.03 13.91
C LYS A 110 -14.56 -7.54 13.26
N MET A 111 -14.90 -6.99 12.07
CA MET A 111 -16.02 -7.48 11.29
C MET A 111 -15.73 -8.89 10.78
N GLU A 112 -16.78 -9.71 10.64
CA GLU A 112 -16.63 -11.09 10.19
C GLU A 112 -16.12 -11.13 8.75
N ARG A 113 -15.17 -12.03 8.49
CA ARG A 113 -14.58 -12.16 7.16
C ARG A 113 -15.38 -13.12 6.28
N ARG A 114 -15.46 -12.78 5.00
CA ARG A 114 -16.00 -13.65 3.97
C ARG A 114 -15.05 -14.84 3.76
N PRO A 115 -15.54 -16.07 3.67
CA PRO A 115 -14.70 -17.23 3.35
C PRO A 115 -14.22 -17.16 1.90
N ASP A 116 -12.96 -17.54 1.65
CA ASP A 116 -12.34 -17.52 0.31
C ASP A 116 -12.95 -18.52 -0.68
N THR A 117 -13.78 -19.45 -0.20
CA THR A 117 -14.45 -20.46 -1.02
C THR A 117 -15.68 -19.96 -1.77
N GLU A 118 -16.23 -18.81 -1.41
CA GLU A 118 -17.32 -18.17 -2.15
C GLU A 118 -16.74 -17.53 -3.41
N GLY A 119 -16.83 -18.25 -4.54
CA GLY A 119 -16.39 -17.74 -5.84
C GLY A 119 -17.10 -16.44 -6.18
N LEU A 120 -16.33 -15.43 -6.58
CA LEU A 120 -16.87 -14.20 -7.13
C LEU A 120 -17.64 -14.56 -8.41
N GLY A 121 -18.90 -14.12 -8.53
CA GLY A 121 -19.56 -14.00 -9.82
C GLY A 121 -18.68 -13.12 -10.72
N HIS A 122 -18.64 -13.41 -12.01
CA HIS A 122 -17.66 -12.88 -12.99
C HIS A 122 -17.48 -11.34 -13.10
N GLN A 123 -18.05 -10.53 -12.21
CA GLN A 123 -18.01 -9.06 -12.30
C GLN A 123 -17.75 -8.30 -10.99
N GLU A 124 -17.59 -8.96 -9.86
CA GLU A 124 -17.43 -8.25 -8.58
C GLU A 124 -16.00 -8.29 -8.08
N ARG A 125 -15.49 -7.13 -7.71
CA ARG A 125 -14.24 -6.96 -6.98
C ARG A 125 -14.34 -7.63 -5.60
N TRP A 126 -13.27 -8.27 -5.16
CA TRP A 126 -13.21 -8.85 -3.81
C TRP A 126 -13.37 -7.77 -2.72
N PHE A 127 -14.24 -8.08 -1.74
CA PHE A 127 -14.39 -7.33 -0.51
C PHE A 127 -14.41 -8.31 0.67
N PRO A 128 -13.52 -8.15 1.69
CA PRO A 128 -13.27 -9.21 2.66
C PRO A 128 -14.30 -9.34 3.76
N TYR A 129 -15.22 -8.40 3.95
CA TYR A 129 -16.10 -8.37 5.12
C TYR A 129 -17.54 -8.72 4.79
N LEU A 130 -18.17 -9.39 5.75
CA LEU A 130 -19.62 -9.52 5.85
C LEU A 130 -20.15 -8.38 6.73
N ASP A 131 -21.42 -7.94 6.51
CA ASP A 131 -22.06 -6.91 7.33
C ASP A 131 -22.53 -7.47 8.67
N LYS A 132 -21.61 -8.04 9.45
CA LYS A 132 -21.88 -8.57 10.78
C LYS A 132 -20.62 -8.65 11.64
N VAL A 133 -20.79 -8.44 12.93
CA VAL A 133 -19.79 -8.64 13.96
C VAL A 133 -20.41 -9.31 15.17
N LYS A 134 -19.70 -10.25 15.76
CA LYS A 134 -20.16 -10.93 16.98
C LYS A 134 -19.96 -10.03 18.20
N ALA A 135 -21.04 -9.63 18.84
CA ALA A 135 -21.02 -8.85 20.07
C ALA A 135 -21.74 -9.63 21.18
N GLY A 136 -20.97 -10.28 22.05
CA GLY A 136 -21.52 -11.16 23.08
C GLY A 136 -22.25 -12.37 22.48
N SER A 137 -23.57 -12.49 22.77
CA SER A 137 -24.42 -13.58 22.30
C SER A 137 -25.17 -13.29 21.02
N MET A 138 -25.01 -12.11 20.42
CA MET A 138 -25.69 -11.75 19.16
C MET A 138 -24.73 -11.18 18.10
N TYR A 139 -25.21 -11.05 16.89
CA TYR A 139 -24.52 -10.33 15.80
C TYR A 139 -25.13 -8.95 15.64
N LEU A 140 -24.25 -7.97 15.40
CA LEU A 140 -24.61 -6.61 15.05
C LEU A 140 -24.18 -6.31 13.62
N SER A 141 -25.00 -5.56 12.89
CA SER A 141 -24.66 -5.01 11.57
C SER A 141 -23.78 -3.76 11.69
N SER A 142 -23.19 -3.35 10.58
CA SER A 142 -22.43 -2.09 10.50
C SER A 142 -23.25 -0.86 10.93
N LEU A 143 -24.54 -0.83 10.62
CA LEU A 143 -25.44 0.25 11.06
C LEU A 143 -25.56 0.31 12.58
N GLU A 144 -25.79 -0.84 13.22
CA GLU A 144 -25.92 -0.94 14.67
C GLU A 144 -24.62 -0.61 15.40
N ILE A 145 -23.48 -1.03 14.83
CA ILE A 145 -22.15 -0.64 15.35
C ILE A 145 -21.96 0.87 15.27
N LEU A 146 -22.26 1.48 14.13
CA LEU A 146 -22.13 2.93 13.97
C LEU A 146 -23.08 3.69 14.90
N GLU A 147 -24.30 3.21 15.09
CA GLU A 147 -25.25 3.77 16.06
C GLU A 147 -24.68 3.70 17.49
N ALA A 148 -24.14 2.55 17.88
CA ALA A 148 -23.61 2.32 19.22
C ALA A 148 -22.36 3.16 19.49
N VAL A 149 -21.39 3.22 18.56
CA VAL A 149 -20.03 3.72 18.81
C VAL A 149 -19.85 5.19 18.44
N THR A 150 -20.57 5.67 17.39
CA THR A 150 -20.43 7.05 16.89
C THR A 150 -20.59 8.15 17.94
N PRO A 151 -21.52 8.05 18.93
CA PRO A 151 -21.65 9.06 19.98
C PRO A 151 -20.38 9.29 20.81
N TYR A 152 -19.51 8.28 20.89
CA TYR A 152 -18.27 8.29 21.69
C TYR A 152 -17.02 8.62 20.88
N ILE A 153 -17.17 8.99 19.60
CA ILE A 153 -16.08 9.38 18.71
C ILE A 153 -16.17 10.88 18.42
N MET A 154 -15.07 11.60 18.57
CA MET A 154 -15.00 13.02 18.25
C MET A 154 -15.30 13.29 16.77
N ASP A 155 -15.96 14.39 16.45
CA ASP A 155 -16.37 14.71 15.08
C ASP A 155 -15.20 14.84 14.11
N SER A 156 -14.10 15.42 14.53
CA SER A 156 -12.87 15.49 13.74
C SER A 156 -12.33 14.10 13.36
N ARG A 157 -12.47 13.12 14.26
CA ARG A 157 -12.07 11.74 14.00
C ARG A 157 -13.04 11.02 13.07
N LYS A 158 -14.34 11.24 13.23
CA LYS A 158 -15.39 10.72 12.33
C LYS A 158 -15.16 11.20 10.90
N GLU A 159 -14.85 12.50 10.74
CA GLU A 159 -14.59 13.07 9.43
C GLU A 159 -13.33 12.47 8.79
N ARG A 160 -12.28 12.26 9.59
CA ARG A 160 -11.07 11.59 9.12
C ARG A 160 -11.34 10.16 8.65
N PHE A 161 -12.19 9.41 9.37
CA PHE A 161 -12.59 8.06 8.94
C PHE A 161 -13.38 8.09 7.64
N ARG A 162 -14.37 8.98 7.51
CA ARG A 162 -15.15 9.12 6.28
C ARG A 162 -14.25 9.46 5.09
N HIS A 163 -13.33 10.40 5.28
CA HIS A 163 -12.37 10.78 4.24
C HIS A 163 -11.47 9.60 3.86
N ALA A 164 -10.92 8.88 4.82
CA ALA A 164 -10.09 7.72 4.55
C ALA A 164 -10.87 6.63 3.80
N VAL A 165 -12.04 6.23 4.30
CA VAL A 165 -12.88 5.18 3.69
C VAL A 165 -13.28 5.54 2.26
N LYS A 166 -13.66 6.79 1.99
CA LYS A 166 -14.01 7.27 0.65
C LYS A 166 -12.91 7.05 -0.38
N ASN A 167 -11.64 7.07 0.06
CA ASN A 167 -10.47 6.95 -0.80
C ASN A 167 -9.83 5.55 -0.77
N ARG A 168 -10.48 4.56 -0.14
CA ARG A 168 -9.95 3.19 -0.11
C ARG A 168 -10.29 2.40 -1.37
N THR A 169 -9.37 1.51 -1.73
CA THR A 169 -9.56 0.51 -2.79
C THR A 169 -9.19 -0.88 -2.31
N TYR A 170 -9.91 -1.87 -2.83
CA TYR A 170 -9.53 -3.28 -2.83
C TYR A 170 -9.17 -3.77 -4.23
N SER A 171 -9.24 -2.93 -5.27
CA SER A 171 -8.80 -3.33 -6.62
C SER A 171 -7.28 -3.37 -6.76
N VAL A 172 -6.55 -2.72 -5.88
CA VAL A 172 -5.09 -2.83 -5.81
C VAL A 172 -4.71 -3.27 -4.41
N CYS A 173 -3.89 -4.31 -4.30
CA CYS A 173 -3.29 -4.73 -3.04
C CYS A 173 -1.77 -4.82 -3.16
N LEU A 174 -1.08 -4.77 -2.03
CA LEU A 174 0.37 -4.91 -1.95
C LEU A 174 0.72 -6.28 -1.40
N VAL A 175 1.65 -6.99 -2.04
CA VAL A 175 2.26 -8.21 -1.54
C VAL A 175 3.73 -7.93 -1.26
N VAL A 176 4.17 -8.24 -0.04
CA VAL A 176 5.54 -8.03 0.43
C VAL A 176 6.17 -9.39 0.66
N GLU A 177 7.10 -9.80 -0.20
CA GLU A 177 7.71 -11.12 -0.17
C GLU A 177 9.11 -11.09 0.47
N GLY A 178 9.27 -11.86 1.55
CA GLY A 178 10.58 -12.16 2.13
C GLY A 178 11.39 -10.94 2.59
N LEU A 179 10.76 -9.80 2.87
CA LEU A 179 11.48 -8.64 3.39
C LEU A 179 12.11 -8.97 4.73
N SER A 180 13.38 -8.61 4.82
CA SER A 180 14.17 -8.87 6.02
C SER A 180 14.30 -7.64 6.93
N ASP A 181 13.91 -6.46 6.48
CA ASP A 181 13.94 -5.21 7.25
C ASP A 181 12.51 -4.74 7.59
N PHE A 182 12.12 -4.82 8.88
CA PHE A 182 10.82 -4.34 9.34
C PHE A 182 10.65 -2.83 9.14
N GLY A 183 11.73 -2.06 9.08
CA GLY A 183 11.68 -0.65 8.71
C GLY A 183 11.12 -0.47 7.31
N ASN A 184 11.55 -1.31 6.35
CA ASN A 184 10.99 -1.32 4.99
C ASN A 184 9.55 -1.82 4.97
N VAL A 185 9.21 -2.88 5.73
CA VAL A 185 7.81 -3.34 5.88
C VAL A 185 6.94 -2.22 6.45
N SER A 186 7.38 -1.58 7.53
CA SER A 186 6.68 -0.46 8.16
C SER A 186 6.47 0.71 7.21
N ALA A 187 7.48 1.04 6.40
CA ALA A 187 7.40 2.10 5.39
C ALA A 187 6.42 1.75 4.26
N THR A 188 6.35 0.47 3.84
CA THR A 188 5.35 0.03 2.85
C THR A 188 3.93 0.12 3.40
N PHE A 189 3.70 -0.25 4.67
CA PHE A 189 2.39 -0.09 5.33
C PHE A 189 1.96 1.39 5.36
N ARG A 190 2.87 2.28 5.74
CA ARG A 190 2.60 3.72 5.75
C ARG A 190 2.26 4.24 4.36
N SER A 191 2.97 3.79 3.33
CA SER A 191 2.72 4.18 1.95
C SER A 191 1.38 3.64 1.45
N ALA A 192 1.04 2.39 1.76
CA ALA A 192 -0.25 1.78 1.41
C ALA A 192 -1.42 2.53 2.05
N ASP A 193 -1.34 2.82 3.36
CA ASP A 193 -2.35 3.60 4.06
C ASP A 193 -2.52 5.01 3.47
N ALA A 194 -1.41 5.71 3.22
CA ALA A 194 -1.41 7.07 2.68
C ALA A 194 -2.00 7.15 1.26
N LEU A 195 -1.83 6.09 0.46
CA LEU A 195 -2.30 5.99 -0.93
C LEU A 195 -3.68 5.32 -1.05
N GLY A 196 -4.33 4.98 0.06
CA GLY A 196 -5.66 4.38 0.05
C GLY A 196 -5.72 2.92 -0.38
N ILE A 197 -4.59 2.21 -0.42
CA ILE A 197 -4.53 0.76 -0.61
C ILE A 197 -4.93 0.10 0.71
N GLN A 198 -6.01 -0.68 0.73
CA GLN A 198 -6.53 -1.23 1.98
C GLN A 198 -5.91 -2.57 2.36
N SER A 199 -5.63 -3.44 1.39
CA SER A 199 -5.16 -4.81 1.64
C SER A 199 -3.66 -4.94 1.43
N VAL A 200 -2.97 -5.54 2.41
CA VAL A 200 -1.53 -5.84 2.35
C VAL A 200 -1.30 -7.29 2.76
N HIS A 201 -0.55 -8.02 1.96
CA HIS A 201 -0.19 -9.40 2.19
C HIS A 201 1.30 -9.52 2.46
N VAL A 202 1.68 -10.16 3.55
CA VAL A 202 3.08 -10.39 3.92
C VAL A 202 3.38 -11.88 3.80
N VAL A 203 4.37 -12.21 2.97
CA VAL A 203 4.73 -13.60 2.66
C VAL A 203 6.14 -13.88 3.15
N ALA A 204 6.33 -15.00 3.88
CA ALA A 204 7.64 -15.54 4.26
C ALA A 204 8.60 -14.46 4.82
N CYS A 205 8.12 -13.65 5.77
CA CYS A 205 8.97 -12.67 6.45
C CYS A 205 10.08 -13.40 7.21
N ASP A 206 11.34 -13.17 6.83
CA ASP A 206 12.48 -13.83 7.47
C ASP A 206 12.74 -13.23 8.86
N SER A 207 12.31 -13.96 9.89
CA SER A 207 12.39 -13.55 11.30
C SER A 207 13.81 -13.60 11.89
N SER A 208 14.82 -14.03 11.12
CA SER A 208 16.16 -14.34 11.67
C SER A 208 17.04 -13.12 11.94
N LYS A 209 16.68 -11.93 11.46
CA LYS A 209 17.49 -10.74 11.66
C LYS A 209 16.85 -9.77 12.64
N ARG A 210 17.58 -9.50 13.74
CA ARG A 210 17.20 -8.51 14.73
C ARG A 210 17.14 -7.11 14.13
N TYR A 211 16.01 -6.47 14.27
CA TYR A 211 15.73 -5.14 13.76
C TYR A 211 16.14 -4.06 14.74
N ARG A 212 16.74 -3.01 14.17
CA ARG A 212 16.98 -1.78 14.90
C ARG A 212 15.66 -1.02 15.02
N GLU A 213 15.42 -0.51 16.22
CA GLU A 213 14.24 0.23 16.67
C GLU A 213 13.77 1.31 15.67
N ASN A 214 12.79 1.01 14.83
CA ASN A 214 12.14 1.98 13.95
C ASN A 214 10.64 2.12 14.28
N ARG A 215 10.34 2.33 15.57
CA ARG A 215 8.97 2.41 16.12
C ARG A 215 8.05 3.44 15.50
N HIS A 216 8.60 4.37 14.72
CA HIS A 216 7.84 5.50 14.17
C HIS A 216 7.70 5.46 12.66
N VAL A 217 8.18 4.44 11.99
CA VAL A 217 8.18 4.40 10.51
C VAL A 217 6.77 4.23 9.95
N SER A 218 5.98 3.30 10.48
CA SER A 218 4.60 3.04 10.05
C SER A 218 3.63 4.16 10.44
N MET A 219 3.94 4.93 11.50
CA MET A 219 3.04 5.93 12.10
C MET A 219 1.67 5.36 12.48
N GLY A 220 1.60 4.07 12.81
CA GLY A 220 0.38 3.35 13.19
C GLY A 220 -0.52 3.00 12.00
N ALA A 221 0.01 2.99 10.77
CA ALA A 221 -0.74 2.65 9.57
C ALA A 221 -1.27 1.20 9.62
N GLU A 222 -0.53 0.28 10.22
CA GLU A 222 -0.90 -1.12 10.41
C GLU A 222 -2.27 -1.29 11.08
N LYS A 223 -2.66 -0.36 11.93
CA LYS A 223 -3.97 -0.37 12.60
C LYS A 223 -5.15 -0.20 11.63
N TRP A 224 -4.93 0.44 10.48
CA TRP A 224 -5.97 0.81 9.52
C TRP A 224 -6.00 -0.06 8.28
N LEU A 225 -4.98 -0.91 8.09
CA LEU A 225 -4.86 -1.81 6.95
C LEU A 225 -5.46 -3.19 7.26
N ASP A 226 -5.82 -3.91 6.22
CA ASP A 226 -6.14 -5.33 6.28
C ASP A 226 -4.88 -6.11 5.92
N ILE A 227 -4.19 -6.58 6.95
CA ILE A 227 -2.92 -7.28 6.81
C ILE A 227 -3.19 -8.78 6.90
N GLU A 228 -2.73 -9.53 5.91
CA GLU A 228 -2.80 -11.00 5.90
C GLU A 228 -1.39 -11.58 5.82
N LEU A 229 -1.09 -12.56 6.70
CA LEU A 229 0.20 -13.24 6.75
C LEU A 229 0.12 -14.61 6.09
N TRP A 230 1.12 -14.92 5.25
CA TRP A 230 1.18 -16.14 4.47
C TRP A 230 2.51 -16.85 4.71
N ASP A 231 2.45 -18.18 4.82
CA ASP A 231 3.65 -19.01 4.99
C ASP A 231 4.38 -19.24 3.66
N SER A 232 3.65 -19.19 2.54
CA SER A 232 4.23 -19.39 1.22
C SER A 232 3.65 -18.46 0.15
N VAL A 233 4.45 -18.22 -0.89
CA VAL A 233 4.04 -17.50 -2.10
C VAL A 233 2.89 -18.23 -2.79
N HIS A 234 2.97 -19.57 -2.87
CA HIS A 234 1.97 -20.40 -3.53
C HIS A 234 0.57 -20.21 -2.93
N GLU A 235 0.46 -20.28 -1.62
CA GLU A 235 -0.83 -20.09 -0.93
C GLU A 235 -1.36 -18.68 -1.12
N CYS A 236 -0.51 -17.67 -0.95
CA CYS A 236 -0.87 -16.28 -1.14
C CYS A 236 -1.41 -16.04 -2.57
N PHE A 237 -0.67 -16.44 -3.59
CA PHE A 237 -1.06 -16.21 -4.99
C PHE A 237 -2.28 -17.01 -5.40
N LYS A 238 -2.41 -18.26 -4.92
CA LYS A 238 -3.62 -19.08 -5.16
C LYS A 238 -4.87 -18.37 -4.65
N VAL A 239 -4.83 -17.85 -3.42
CA VAL A 239 -5.96 -17.14 -2.83
C VAL A 239 -6.19 -15.79 -3.53
N LEU A 240 -5.15 -15.01 -3.84
CA LEU A 240 -5.32 -13.76 -4.55
C LEU A 240 -5.94 -13.95 -5.94
N LYS A 241 -5.52 -14.99 -6.68
CA LYS A 241 -6.12 -15.35 -7.98
C LYS A 241 -7.58 -15.79 -7.83
N SER A 242 -7.93 -16.54 -6.79
CA SER A 242 -9.35 -16.90 -6.53
C SER A 242 -10.21 -15.69 -6.16
N ARG A 243 -9.62 -14.65 -5.57
CA ARG A 243 -10.23 -13.35 -5.30
C ARG A 243 -10.28 -12.42 -6.53
N GLY A 244 -9.85 -12.89 -7.71
CA GLY A 244 -9.89 -12.15 -8.98
C GLY A 244 -8.74 -11.19 -9.22
N TYR A 245 -7.66 -11.23 -8.44
CA TYR A 245 -6.47 -10.41 -8.68
C TYR A 245 -5.57 -11.07 -9.73
N ARG A 246 -5.08 -10.27 -10.67
CA ARG A 246 -3.87 -10.61 -11.42
C ARG A 246 -2.64 -10.27 -10.59
N ILE A 247 -1.61 -11.08 -10.71
CA ILE A 247 -0.36 -10.93 -9.96
C ILE A 247 0.66 -10.21 -10.82
N ALA A 248 1.10 -9.03 -10.38
CA ALA A 248 2.13 -8.21 -11.03
C ALA A 248 3.39 -8.20 -10.16
N THR A 249 4.40 -8.99 -10.53
CA THR A 249 5.69 -9.00 -9.83
C THR A 249 6.62 -7.90 -10.34
N THR A 250 7.37 -7.30 -9.42
CA THR A 250 8.40 -6.30 -9.80
C THR A 250 9.68 -7.01 -10.19
N HIS A 251 10.11 -6.85 -11.44
CA HIS A 251 11.29 -7.52 -11.96
C HIS A 251 12.07 -6.63 -12.92
N LEU A 252 13.38 -6.82 -13.00
CA LEU A 252 14.27 -6.17 -13.95
C LEU A 252 14.65 -7.18 -15.04
N GLY A 253 13.83 -7.30 -16.07
CA GLY A 253 14.03 -8.25 -17.17
C GLY A 253 13.63 -7.65 -18.51
N MET A 254 13.98 -8.36 -19.59
CA MET A 254 13.66 -7.92 -20.96
C MET A 254 12.15 -7.98 -21.26
N ASP A 255 11.43 -8.87 -20.58
CA ASP A 255 10.00 -9.13 -20.79
C ASP A 255 9.12 -8.45 -19.72
N THR A 256 9.52 -7.25 -19.29
CA THR A 256 8.78 -6.50 -18.28
C THR A 256 7.99 -5.36 -18.89
N VAL A 257 6.78 -5.13 -18.40
CA VAL A 257 5.97 -3.95 -18.73
C VAL A 257 6.45 -2.79 -17.85
N SER A 258 6.71 -1.64 -18.48
CA SER A 258 7.01 -0.44 -17.71
C SER A 258 5.82 -0.04 -16.82
N VAL A 259 6.09 0.42 -15.61
CA VAL A 259 5.05 0.96 -14.71
C VAL A 259 4.19 2.02 -15.39
N TYR A 260 4.76 2.76 -16.33
CA TYR A 260 4.06 3.83 -17.08
C TYR A 260 3.07 3.29 -18.12
N ASP A 261 3.26 2.05 -18.59
CA ASP A 261 2.44 1.39 -19.59
C ASP A 261 1.44 0.39 -19.00
N MET A 262 1.47 0.23 -17.66
CA MET A 262 0.56 -0.64 -16.93
C MET A 262 -0.87 -0.09 -16.94
N ASP A 263 -1.83 -0.96 -17.21
CA ASP A 263 -3.24 -0.69 -16.95
C ASP A 263 -3.62 -1.14 -15.53
N TRP A 264 -3.84 -0.17 -14.65
CA TRP A 264 -4.21 -0.42 -13.25
C TRP A 264 -5.72 -0.43 -12.99
N SER A 265 -6.56 -0.37 -14.02
CA SER A 265 -8.02 -0.42 -13.87
C SER A 265 -8.53 -1.77 -13.40
N CYS A 266 -7.83 -2.86 -13.78
CA CYS A 266 -8.15 -4.23 -13.34
C CYS A 266 -7.61 -4.53 -11.93
N PRO A 267 -8.28 -5.41 -11.15
CA PRO A 267 -7.77 -5.85 -9.86
C PRO A 267 -6.35 -6.42 -9.97
N THR A 268 -5.41 -5.82 -9.25
CA THR A 268 -3.97 -6.14 -9.39
C THR A 268 -3.30 -6.24 -8.02
N ALA A 269 -2.58 -7.33 -7.77
CA ALA A 269 -1.67 -7.50 -6.65
C ALA A 269 -0.26 -7.10 -7.06
N ILE A 270 0.28 -6.04 -6.47
CA ILE A 270 1.65 -5.56 -6.69
C ILE A 270 2.56 -6.36 -5.76
N VAL A 271 3.51 -7.11 -6.32
CA VAL A 271 4.46 -7.90 -5.54
C VAL A 271 5.81 -7.22 -5.53
N VAL A 272 6.32 -6.95 -4.33
CA VAL A 272 7.69 -6.45 -4.10
C VAL A 272 8.47 -7.49 -3.30
N GLY A 273 9.71 -7.71 -3.68
CA GLY A 273 10.56 -8.78 -3.13
C GLY A 273 11.64 -8.31 -2.18
N ASN A 274 12.44 -9.25 -1.73
CA ASN A 274 13.55 -9.04 -0.81
C ASN A 274 14.59 -8.06 -1.36
N GLU A 275 15.19 -7.25 -0.47
CA GLU A 275 16.14 -6.19 -0.81
C GLU A 275 17.44 -6.73 -1.43
N LEU A 276 17.83 -7.97 -1.12
CA LEU A 276 19.07 -8.58 -1.57
C LEU A 276 18.85 -9.64 -2.65
N ARG A 277 17.77 -10.42 -2.52
CA ARG A 277 17.46 -11.57 -3.39
C ARG A 277 16.46 -11.21 -4.49
N GLY A 278 15.75 -10.10 -4.36
CA GLY A 278 14.65 -9.75 -5.26
C GLY A 278 13.41 -10.61 -5.02
N ILE A 279 12.66 -10.81 -6.07
CA ILE A 279 11.49 -11.70 -6.14
C ILE A 279 11.99 -13.15 -6.28
N SER A 280 11.34 -14.11 -5.61
CA SER A 280 11.69 -15.53 -5.75
C SER A 280 11.31 -16.08 -7.13
N ASP A 281 12.02 -17.15 -7.57
CA ASP A 281 11.69 -17.83 -8.83
C ASP A 281 10.27 -18.40 -8.82
N GLU A 282 9.78 -18.83 -7.64
CA GLU A 282 8.41 -19.30 -7.46
C GLU A 282 7.41 -18.19 -7.73
N ALA A 283 7.64 -16.99 -7.19
CA ALA A 283 6.78 -15.83 -7.40
C ALA A 283 6.82 -15.37 -8.86
N LEU A 284 8.01 -15.32 -9.48
CA LEU A 284 8.16 -14.98 -10.89
C LEU A 284 7.42 -15.98 -11.79
N GLY A 285 7.60 -17.28 -11.59
CA GLY A 285 6.97 -18.32 -12.38
C GLY A 285 5.45 -18.42 -12.21
N SER A 286 4.92 -17.94 -11.08
CA SER A 286 3.47 -18.00 -10.75
C SER A 286 2.74 -16.68 -11.01
N SER A 287 3.44 -15.63 -11.41
CA SER A 287 2.85 -14.31 -11.70
C SER A 287 2.18 -14.27 -13.09
N ASP A 288 1.26 -13.33 -13.26
CA ASP A 288 0.55 -13.14 -14.53
C ASP A 288 1.27 -12.13 -15.43
N LEU A 289 2.08 -11.24 -14.85
CA LEU A 289 2.90 -10.28 -15.57
C LEU A 289 4.07 -9.79 -14.71
N HIS A 290 5.10 -9.26 -15.36
CA HIS A 290 6.22 -8.60 -14.72
C HIS A 290 6.19 -7.11 -15.00
N CYS A 291 6.40 -6.30 -13.95
CA CYS A 291 6.39 -4.85 -14.03
C CYS A 291 7.75 -4.28 -13.61
N SER A 292 8.22 -3.25 -14.28
CA SER A 292 9.48 -2.58 -13.94
C SER A 292 9.32 -1.07 -13.79
N ILE A 293 10.15 -0.49 -12.93
CA ILE A 293 10.34 0.95 -12.84
C ILE A 293 11.59 1.28 -13.68
N PRO A 294 11.49 2.02 -14.79
CA PRO A 294 12.64 2.32 -15.65
C PRO A 294 13.73 3.09 -14.91
N MET A 295 14.93 2.48 -14.82
CA MET A 295 16.10 3.07 -14.18
C MET A 295 16.91 3.90 -15.19
N LYS A 296 17.50 5.01 -14.72
CA LYS A 296 18.29 5.93 -15.56
C LYS A 296 19.69 6.22 -14.98
N GLY A 297 19.97 5.70 -13.79
CA GLY A 297 21.24 5.92 -13.09
C GLY A 297 22.20 4.75 -13.17
N MET A 298 23.25 4.81 -12.34
CA MET A 298 24.25 3.73 -12.22
C MET A 298 23.76 2.57 -11.36
N VAL A 299 22.79 2.82 -10.48
CA VAL A 299 22.16 1.76 -9.67
C VAL A 299 21.03 1.12 -10.47
N ASP A 300 20.81 -0.16 -10.26
CA ASP A 300 19.81 -0.97 -10.95
C ASP A 300 18.51 -1.17 -10.17
N SER A 301 18.45 -0.70 -8.90
CA SER A 301 17.27 -0.87 -8.05
C SER A 301 17.04 0.32 -7.12
N PHE A 302 15.78 0.51 -6.72
CA PHE A 302 15.40 1.38 -5.59
C PHE A 302 15.41 0.58 -4.27
N ASN A 303 15.49 1.29 -3.15
CA ASN A 303 15.05 0.70 -1.89
C ASN A 303 13.60 0.17 -2.06
N VAL A 304 13.33 -1.03 -1.53
CA VAL A 304 12.04 -1.71 -1.75
C VAL A 304 10.82 -0.91 -1.31
N SER A 305 10.92 -0.18 -0.19
CA SER A 305 9.81 0.67 0.28
C SER A 305 9.55 1.87 -0.65
N VAL A 306 10.60 2.38 -1.28
CA VAL A 306 10.50 3.44 -2.31
C VAL A 306 9.86 2.86 -3.57
N ALA A 307 10.33 1.68 -4.04
CA ALA A 307 9.74 1.01 -5.21
C ALA A 307 8.25 0.73 -5.00
N ALA A 308 7.88 0.18 -3.86
CA ALA A 308 6.47 -0.06 -3.50
C ALA A 308 5.65 1.24 -3.52
N GLY A 309 6.19 2.33 -2.95
CA GLY A 309 5.54 3.65 -2.96
C GLY A 309 5.33 4.18 -4.37
N LEU A 310 6.33 4.07 -5.26
CA LEU A 310 6.24 4.51 -6.66
C LEU A 310 5.19 3.72 -7.44
N LEU A 311 5.18 2.40 -7.32
CA LEU A 311 4.22 1.51 -7.99
C LEU A 311 2.79 1.79 -7.55
N MET A 312 2.56 1.85 -6.23
CA MET A 312 1.24 2.16 -5.68
C MET A 312 0.78 3.56 -6.07
N HIS A 313 1.66 4.56 -6.03
CA HIS A 313 1.33 5.93 -6.45
C HIS A 313 0.95 5.98 -7.93
N HIS A 314 1.70 5.27 -8.79
CA HIS A 314 1.38 5.20 -10.22
C HIS A 314 0.02 4.53 -10.47
N ALA A 315 -0.27 3.45 -9.72
CA ALA A 315 -1.58 2.80 -9.77
C ALA A 315 -2.72 3.76 -9.37
N VAL A 316 -2.53 4.58 -8.33
CA VAL A 316 -3.50 5.62 -7.93
C VAL A 316 -3.70 6.65 -9.05
N CYS A 317 -2.62 7.15 -9.66
CA CYS A 317 -2.68 8.14 -10.73
C CYS A 317 -3.40 7.59 -11.96
N ASP A 318 -3.03 6.38 -12.43
CA ASP A 318 -3.63 5.75 -13.60
C ASP A 318 -5.12 5.45 -13.37
N ARG A 319 -5.48 4.86 -12.22
CA ARG A 319 -6.87 4.59 -11.86
C ARG A 319 -7.70 5.88 -11.80
N THR A 320 -7.16 6.93 -11.18
CA THR A 320 -7.85 8.22 -11.11
C THR A 320 -8.06 8.80 -12.50
N SER A 321 -7.07 8.67 -13.38
CA SER A 321 -7.16 9.14 -14.78
C SER A 321 -8.18 8.35 -15.60
N ARG A 322 -8.19 7.01 -15.48
CA ARG A 322 -9.06 6.13 -16.29
C ARG A 322 -10.48 6.03 -15.75
N LEU A 323 -10.63 5.96 -14.43
CA LEU A 323 -11.90 5.68 -13.76
C LEU A 323 -12.55 6.92 -13.13
N GLY A 324 -11.85 8.06 -13.14
CA GLY A 324 -12.32 9.30 -12.51
C GLY A 324 -12.10 9.36 -10.99
N CYS A 325 -11.82 8.22 -10.34
CA CYS A 325 -11.49 8.15 -8.90
C CYS A 325 -10.63 6.93 -8.61
N HIS A 326 -9.89 6.97 -7.51
CA HIS A 326 -9.13 5.83 -7.01
C HIS A 326 -9.95 4.94 -6.08
N GLY A 327 -10.74 5.54 -5.18
CA GLY A 327 -11.60 4.80 -4.26
C GLY A 327 -12.72 4.09 -5.01
N ASP A 328 -12.98 2.85 -4.65
CA ASP A 328 -13.89 1.98 -5.40
C ASP A 328 -14.92 1.25 -4.52
N LEU A 329 -15.07 1.66 -3.27
CA LEU A 329 -16.03 1.06 -2.35
C LEU A 329 -17.46 1.47 -2.69
N SER A 330 -18.38 0.50 -2.71
CA SER A 330 -19.82 0.76 -2.74
C SER A 330 -20.27 1.46 -1.46
N SER A 331 -21.49 1.97 -1.44
CA SER A 331 -22.06 2.59 -0.23
C SER A 331 -22.16 1.62 0.94
N GLU A 332 -22.46 0.35 0.66
CA GLU A 332 -22.52 -0.71 1.67
C GLU A 332 -21.12 -1.05 2.21
N GLU A 333 -20.17 -1.32 1.34
CA GLU A 333 -18.78 -1.60 1.70
C GLU A 333 -18.14 -0.44 2.48
N SER A 334 -18.43 0.80 2.08
CA SER A 334 -17.99 2.00 2.79
C SER A 334 -18.54 2.06 4.22
N ARG A 335 -19.80 1.69 4.41
CA ARG A 335 -20.43 1.62 5.74
C ARG A 335 -19.80 0.54 6.59
N ILE A 336 -19.56 -0.66 6.04
CA ILE A 336 -18.92 -1.78 6.73
C ILE A 336 -17.49 -1.40 7.14
N LEU A 337 -16.70 -0.83 6.24
CA LEU A 337 -15.33 -0.41 6.56
C LEU A 337 -15.30 0.75 7.56
N LEU A 338 -16.27 1.65 7.54
CA LEU A 338 -16.42 2.71 8.54
C LEU A 338 -16.71 2.13 9.93
N ALA A 339 -17.57 1.12 10.02
CA ALA A 339 -17.82 0.39 11.26
C ALA A 339 -16.56 -0.32 11.75
N GLU A 340 -15.83 -0.98 10.85
CA GLU A 340 -14.54 -1.62 11.15
C GLU A 340 -13.53 -0.62 11.73
N PHE A 341 -13.34 0.55 11.11
CA PHE A 341 -12.46 1.61 11.63
C PHE A 341 -12.92 2.14 12.99
N SER A 342 -14.23 2.25 13.19
CA SER A 342 -14.79 2.67 14.47
C SER A 342 -14.50 1.68 15.58
N LEU A 343 -14.56 0.37 15.30
CA LEU A 343 -14.22 -0.70 16.23
C LEU A 343 -12.70 -0.75 16.53
N ARG A 344 -11.86 -0.51 15.51
CA ARG A 344 -10.39 -0.47 15.69
C ARG A 344 -9.90 0.76 16.43
N HIS A 345 -10.74 1.80 16.56
CA HIS A 345 -10.31 3.11 17.07
C HIS A 345 -9.73 3.01 18.48
N ASN A 346 -10.41 2.32 19.38
CA ASN A 346 -9.92 2.01 20.73
C ASN A 346 -10.61 0.75 21.27
N ASP A 347 -10.04 0.17 22.33
CA ASP A 347 -10.55 -1.06 22.95
C ASP A 347 -11.95 -0.87 23.58
N ASN A 348 -12.29 0.36 23.99
CA ASN A 348 -13.62 0.66 24.53
C ASN A 348 -14.71 0.54 23.46
N ALA A 349 -14.42 0.72 22.18
CA ALA A 349 -15.40 0.61 21.10
C ALA A 349 -16.05 -0.78 21.05
N ILE A 350 -15.26 -1.83 21.28
CA ILE A 350 -15.76 -3.21 21.33
C ILE A 350 -16.68 -3.41 22.53
N ARG A 351 -16.28 -2.88 23.72
CA ARG A 351 -17.12 -2.95 24.93
C ARG A 351 -18.41 -2.19 24.76
N ILE A 352 -18.40 -1.00 24.15
CA ILE A 352 -19.61 -0.22 23.85
C ILE A 352 -20.54 -1.02 22.95
N ALA A 353 -20.02 -1.67 21.92
CA ALA A 353 -20.80 -2.52 21.01
C ALA A 353 -21.43 -3.71 21.76
N GLN A 354 -20.69 -4.34 22.69
CA GLN A 354 -21.21 -5.44 23.53
C GLN A 354 -22.34 -4.95 24.47
N GLU A 355 -22.14 -3.84 25.16
CA GLU A 355 -23.17 -3.24 26.02
C GLU A 355 -24.43 -2.83 25.24
N TYR A 356 -24.27 -2.36 24.01
CA TYR A 356 -25.40 -2.08 23.11
C TYR A 356 -26.16 -3.37 22.77
N ALA A 357 -25.44 -4.45 22.43
CA ALA A 357 -26.05 -5.73 22.14
C ALA A 357 -26.84 -6.29 23.33
N GLU A 358 -26.28 -6.21 24.54
CA GLU A 358 -26.96 -6.65 25.77
C GLU A 358 -28.24 -5.88 26.05
N ARG A 359 -28.21 -4.54 25.89
CA ARG A 359 -29.41 -3.70 26.04
C ARG A 359 -30.49 -4.09 25.03
N LYS A 360 -30.12 -4.32 23.79
CA LYS A 360 -31.05 -4.74 22.74
C LYS A 360 -31.69 -6.10 23.05
N ILE A 361 -30.94 -7.06 23.59
CA ILE A 361 -31.46 -8.36 24.02
C ILE A 361 -32.48 -8.17 25.16
N ALA A 362 -32.16 -7.32 26.15
CA ALA A 362 -33.07 -7.05 27.24
C ALA A 362 -34.39 -6.42 26.79
N GLU A 363 -34.31 -5.47 25.85
CA GLU A 363 -35.53 -4.86 25.25
C GLU A 363 -36.39 -5.87 24.47
N LEU A 364 -35.74 -6.78 23.72
CA LEU A 364 -36.48 -7.83 23.02
C LEU A 364 -37.20 -8.79 23.99
N LYS A 365 -36.54 -9.14 25.10
CA LYS A 365 -37.14 -10.00 26.15
C LYS A 365 -38.26 -9.33 26.89
N SER A 366 -38.25 -7.99 27.04
CA SER A 366 -39.32 -7.26 27.71
C SER A 366 -40.59 -7.07 26.86
N LYS A 367 -40.47 -7.30 25.53
CA LYS A 367 -41.60 -7.20 24.57
C LYS A 367 -42.28 -8.54 24.27
N LEU A 368 -41.69 -9.62 24.76
CA LEU A 368 -42.24 -10.99 24.70
C LEU A 368 -42.98 -11.33 25.99
#